data_36d15a30da93c5228f9ccbe1db486c7a
#
_entry.id   36d15a30da93c5228f9ccbe1db486c7a
#
_cell.length_a   1.000
_cell.length_b   1.000
_cell.length_c   1.000
_cell.angle_alpha   90.00
_cell.angle_beta   90.00
_cell.angle_gamma   90.00
#
_symmetry.space_group_name_H-M   'P 1'
#
loop_
_entity.id
_entity.type
_entity.pdbx_description
1 polymer ?
#
loop_
_entity_poly.entity_id
_entity_poly.type
_entity_poly.pdbx_seq_one_letter_code
_entity_poly.pdbx_strand_id
1 'polypeptide(L)'
;MDDNKKILFVVNKTKTSAEEIAAKLSKLALANGMSCEICADFPVPESAFKDKDICCVIGGDGTILSCVPAIAKYDLPVFGINLGKLGFLATYTDEISEAEFLSLVRGERRVLERALLEVVYNGRRYLALNDLVFKDVRLDGISKFAIFADKEFIATYAGDGLIFSTPTGSTAYNLSAGGPIIHPKGRVFAMTPICPHTLSNRSLIYDYGAQIKIECVSGESALIADGKKVATLTQGSSVEISMPSNTIRFVRLRGHSHFAILRSKLGWAEDPRKYER
;
A
#
# COMPACT_ATOMS: atom_id res chain seq x y z
N MET A 1 -22.16 -9.52 -22.62
CA MET A 1 -21.19 -9.24 -21.53
C MET A 1 -20.51 -10.56 -21.24
N ASP A 2 -19.17 -10.54 -21.15
CA ASP A 2 -18.42 -11.78 -20.96
C ASP A 2 -18.63 -12.25 -19.52
N ASP A 3 -19.59 -13.16 -19.30
CA ASP A 3 -19.99 -13.63 -17.97
C ASP A 3 -18.95 -14.62 -17.36
N ASN A 4 -17.90 -14.99 -18.12
CA ASN A 4 -16.92 -15.99 -17.69
C ASN A 4 -15.71 -15.37 -16.97
N LYS A 5 -15.94 -14.47 -16.02
CA LYS A 5 -14.89 -13.85 -15.21
C LYS A 5 -14.24 -14.86 -14.26
N LYS A 6 -12.90 -14.79 -14.16
CA LYS A 6 -12.11 -15.60 -13.23
C LYS A 6 -11.70 -14.76 -12.02
N ILE A 7 -12.26 -15.08 -10.86
CA ILE A 7 -12.07 -14.34 -9.62
C ILE A 7 -11.06 -15.06 -8.74
N LEU A 8 -10.03 -14.34 -8.28
CA LEU A 8 -9.18 -14.80 -7.18
C LEU A 8 -9.72 -14.25 -5.86
N PHE A 9 -10.03 -15.11 -4.91
CA PHE A 9 -10.25 -14.74 -3.52
C PHE A 9 -8.97 -15.01 -2.71
N VAL A 10 -8.35 -13.93 -2.18
CA VAL A 10 -7.26 -14.05 -1.20
C VAL A 10 -7.87 -13.92 0.18
N VAL A 11 -7.72 -14.96 1.01
CA VAL A 11 -8.43 -15.06 2.29
C VAL A 11 -7.46 -15.08 3.46
N ASN A 12 -7.55 -14.10 4.34
CA ASN A 12 -6.75 -14.08 5.56
C ASN A 12 -7.44 -14.90 6.68
N LYS A 13 -7.04 -16.16 6.83
CA LYS A 13 -7.58 -17.10 7.83
C LYS A 13 -7.43 -16.66 9.30
N THR A 14 -6.54 -15.69 9.58
CA THR A 14 -6.42 -15.17 10.96
C THR A 14 -7.60 -14.29 11.35
N LYS A 15 -8.47 -13.95 10.39
CA LYS A 15 -9.67 -13.16 10.60
C LYS A 15 -10.90 -14.08 10.70
N THR A 16 -11.63 -13.96 11.80
CA THR A 16 -12.90 -14.68 11.99
C THR A 16 -13.85 -14.40 10.81
N SER A 17 -14.58 -15.38 10.36
CA SER A 17 -15.55 -15.32 9.25
C SER A 17 -14.97 -15.08 7.84
N ALA A 18 -13.63 -14.97 7.67
CA ALA A 18 -13.04 -14.74 6.35
C ALA A 18 -13.35 -15.85 5.36
N GLU A 19 -13.25 -17.11 5.81
CA GLU A 19 -13.51 -18.29 4.98
C GLU A 19 -15.02 -18.42 4.65
N GLU A 20 -15.90 -18.08 5.59
CA GLU A 20 -17.35 -18.11 5.39
C GLU A 20 -17.78 -17.08 4.33
N ILE A 21 -17.22 -15.86 4.39
CA ILE A 21 -17.51 -14.81 3.41
C ILE A 21 -16.97 -15.19 2.04
N ALA A 22 -15.76 -15.75 1.97
CA ALA A 22 -15.20 -16.24 0.72
C ALA A 22 -16.08 -17.33 0.10
N ALA A 23 -16.53 -18.30 0.90
CA ALA A 23 -17.41 -19.36 0.45
C ALA A 23 -18.78 -18.83 -0.04
N LYS A 24 -19.38 -17.88 0.69
CA LYS A 24 -20.64 -17.21 0.30
C LYS A 24 -20.50 -16.50 -1.04
N LEU A 25 -19.47 -15.66 -1.19
CA LEU A 25 -19.26 -14.86 -2.40
C LEU A 25 -18.82 -15.72 -3.60
N SER A 26 -18.03 -16.78 -3.35
CA SER A 26 -17.65 -17.74 -4.38
C SER A 26 -18.88 -18.50 -4.90
N LYS A 27 -19.76 -18.96 -4.02
CA LYS A 27 -21.03 -19.61 -4.40
C LYS A 27 -21.90 -18.68 -5.25
N LEU A 28 -22.00 -17.40 -4.87
CA LEU A 28 -22.72 -16.39 -5.62
C LEU A 28 -22.13 -16.17 -7.01
N ALA A 29 -20.80 -16.07 -7.12
CA ALA A 29 -20.12 -15.89 -8.38
C ALA A 29 -20.32 -17.09 -9.31
N LEU A 30 -20.16 -18.32 -8.81
CA LEU A 30 -20.41 -19.55 -9.56
C LEU A 30 -21.84 -19.64 -10.07
N ALA A 31 -22.83 -19.29 -9.25
CA ALA A 31 -24.24 -19.25 -9.65
C ALA A 31 -24.54 -18.21 -10.74
N ASN A 32 -23.63 -17.25 -10.95
CA ASN A 32 -23.70 -16.21 -11.98
C ASN A 32 -22.74 -16.45 -13.17
N GLY A 33 -22.28 -17.70 -13.38
CA GLY A 33 -21.49 -18.09 -14.56
C GLY A 33 -19.99 -17.74 -14.49
N MET A 34 -19.49 -17.29 -13.35
CA MET A 34 -18.07 -16.95 -13.14
C MET A 34 -17.30 -18.15 -12.59
N SER A 35 -15.98 -18.16 -12.73
CA SER A 35 -15.11 -19.13 -12.08
C SER A 35 -14.35 -18.49 -10.91
N CYS A 36 -14.07 -19.29 -9.88
CA CYS A 36 -13.46 -18.77 -8.66
C CYS A 36 -12.31 -19.68 -8.21
N GLU A 37 -11.25 -19.06 -7.71
CA GLU A 37 -10.18 -19.72 -6.96
C GLU A 37 -10.06 -19.06 -5.59
N ILE A 38 -9.97 -19.86 -4.54
CA ILE A 38 -9.77 -19.39 -3.16
C ILE A 38 -8.35 -19.75 -2.74
N CYS A 39 -7.55 -18.75 -2.42
CA CYS A 39 -6.21 -18.90 -1.87
C CYS A 39 -6.16 -18.35 -0.46
N ALA A 40 -5.78 -19.19 0.50
CA ALA A 40 -5.64 -18.83 1.89
C ALA A 40 -4.21 -19.08 2.43
N ASP A 41 -3.27 -19.33 1.52
CA ASP A 41 -1.86 -19.48 1.85
C ASP A 41 -1.19 -18.12 2.03
N PHE A 42 -0.30 -18.01 3.00
CA PHE A 42 0.53 -16.82 3.23
C PHE A 42 1.99 -17.22 3.42
N PRO A 43 2.92 -16.64 2.63
CA PRO A 43 2.67 -15.68 1.55
C PRO A 43 1.86 -16.30 0.41
N VAL A 44 0.97 -15.48 -0.20
CA VAL A 44 0.16 -15.92 -1.34
C VAL A 44 1.09 -16.28 -2.51
N PRO A 45 1.01 -17.48 -3.07
CA PRO A 45 1.85 -17.87 -4.19
C PRO A 45 1.51 -17.01 -5.42
N GLU A 46 2.56 -16.54 -6.10
CA GLU A 46 2.41 -15.66 -7.27
C GLU A 46 1.56 -16.32 -8.38
N SER A 47 1.67 -17.63 -8.53
CA SER A 47 0.91 -18.41 -9.52
C SER A 47 -0.61 -18.29 -9.36
N ALA A 48 -1.11 -18.02 -8.14
CA ALA A 48 -2.54 -17.86 -7.90
C ALA A 48 -3.13 -16.64 -8.64
N PHE A 49 -2.32 -15.62 -8.92
CA PHE A 49 -2.77 -14.40 -9.62
C PHE A 49 -2.81 -14.53 -11.13
N LYS A 50 -2.15 -15.58 -11.67
CA LYS A 50 -2.07 -15.78 -13.11
C LYS A 50 -3.44 -16.13 -13.70
N ASP A 51 -3.73 -15.58 -14.88
CA ASP A 51 -4.96 -15.83 -15.65
C ASP A 51 -6.26 -15.54 -14.87
N LYS A 52 -6.22 -14.52 -14.01
CA LYS A 52 -7.39 -13.98 -13.31
C LYS A 52 -7.81 -12.62 -13.89
N ASP A 53 -9.09 -12.31 -13.75
CA ASP A 53 -9.67 -11.03 -14.22
C ASP A 53 -9.80 -9.99 -13.10
N ILE A 54 -9.90 -10.47 -11.85
CA ILE A 54 -10.05 -9.61 -10.67
C ILE A 54 -9.65 -10.36 -9.40
N CYS A 55 -9.09 -9.61 -8.44
CA CYS A 55 -8.76 -10.12 -7.11
C CYS A 55 -9.67 -9.50 -6.05
N CYS A 56 -10.34 -10.34 -5.26
CA CYS A 56 -11.06 -9.97 -4.05
C CYS A 56 -10.21 -10.37 -2.84
N VAL A 57 -9.74 -9.40 -2.07
CA VAL A 57 -8.97 -9.67 -0.86
C VAL A 57 -9.89 -9.58 0.37
N ILE A 58 -10.07 -10.69 1.07
CA ILE A 58 -10.87 -10.77 2.30
C ILE A 58 -9.89 -10.72 3.47
N GLY A 59 -9.78 -9.52 4.07
CA GLY A 59 -8.79 -9.19 5.10
C GLY A 59 -8.63 -7.69 5.26
N GLY A 60 -7.62 -7.25 6.00
CA GLY A 60 -7.32 -5.83 6.17
C GLY A 60 -6.38 -5.28 5.09
N ASP A 61 -6.03 -3.99 5.23
CA ASP A 61 -5.10 -3.30 4.32
C ASP A 61 -3.75 -4.05 4.20
N GLY A 62 -3.22 -4.61 5.30
CA GLY A 62 -1.99 -5.40 5.29
C GLY A 62 -2.05 -6.65 4.41
N THR A 63 -3.22 -7.27 4.29
CA THR A 63 -3.42 -8.42 3.39
C THR A 63 -3.31 -7.99 1.92
N ILE A 64 -3.89 -6.83 1.58
CA ILE A 64 -3.76 -6.23 0.23
C ILE A 64 -2.29 -5.90 -0.06
N LEU A 65 -1.61 -5.24 0.89
CA LEU A 65 -0.19 -4.86 0.73
C LEU A 65 0.70 -6.07 0.46
N SER A 66 0.44 -7.20 1.10
CA SER A 66 1.21 -8.43 0.86
C SER A 66 1.08 -8.98 -0.57
N CYS A 67 0.01 -8.63 -1.28
CA CYS A 67 -0.29 -9.07 -2.64
C CYS A 67 0.18 -8.07 -3.71
N VAL A 68 0.59 -6.86 -3.33
CA VAL A 68 0.94 -5.78 -4.28
C VAL A 68 1.93 -6.20 -5.37
N PRO A 69 3.04 -6.91 -5.08
CA PRO A 69 3.97 -7.30 -6.13
C PRO A 69 3.34 -8.19 -7.22
N ALA A 70 2.51 -9.15 -6.81
CA ALA A 70 1.83 -10.04 -7.75
C ALA A 70 0.69 -9.33 -8.49
N ILE A 71 -0.11 -8.51 -7.80
CA ILE A 71 -1.15 -7.69 -8.41
C ILE A 71 -0.55 -6.76 -9.47
N ALA A 72 0.57 -6.09 -9.17
CA ALA A 72 1.27 -5.22 -10.11
C ALA A 72 1.83 -5.99 -11.33
N LYS A 73 2.38 -7.18 -11.11
CA LYS A 73 2.96 -8.03 -12.15
C LYS A 73 1.91 -8.47 -13.18
N TYR A 74 0.72 -8.84 -12.72
CA TYR A 74 -0.37 -9.35 -13.58
C TYR A 74 -1.38 -8.25 -13.94
N ASP A 75 -1.13 -6.99 -13.57
CA ASP A 75 -2.05 -5.86 -13.77
C ASP A 75 -3.49 -6.20 -13.38
N LEU A 76 -3.66 -6.82 -12.21
CA LEU A 76 -4.94 -7.39 -11.79
C LEU A 76 -5.76 -6.33 -11.03
N PRO A 77 -6.99 -6.00 -11.46
CA PRO A 77 -7.87 -5.15 -10.66
C PRO A 77 -8.17 -5.77 -9.29
N VAL A 78 -8.18 -4.96 -8.24
CA VAL A 78 -8.34 -5.44 -6.86
C VAL A 78 -9.37 -4.64 -6.08
N PHE A 79 -10.11 -5.31 -5.20
CA PHE A 79 -10.87 -4.70 -4.11
C PHE A 79 -10.73 -5.52 -2.84
N GLY A 80 -10.94 -4.85 -1.70
CA GLY A 80 -10.80 -5.48 -0.39
C GLY A 80 -12.07 -5.43 0.44
N ILE A 81 -12.38 -6.55 1.10
CA ILE A 81 -13.44 -6.69 2.11
C ILE A 81 -12.75 -6.80 3.47
N ASN A 82 -12.97 -5.81 4.33
CA ASN A 82 -12.42 -5.79 5.67
C ASN A 82 -13.39 -6.42 6.68
N LEU A 83 -12.86 -7.26 7.53
CA LEU A 83 -13.61 -7.95 8.60
C LEU A 83 -13.46 -7.21 9.94
N GLY A 84 -13.79 -5.95 9.93
CA GLY A 84 -13.66 -5.07 11.09
C GLY A 84 -13.80 -3.61 10.68
N LYS A 85 -12.97 -2.72 11.25
CA LYS A 85 -13.04 -1.30 10.91
C LYS A 85 -12.59 -1.05 9.47
N LEU A 86 -13.37 -0.30 8.70
CA LEU A 86 -13.07 0.12 7.34
C LEU A 86 -11.61 0.56 7.18
N GLY A 87 -10.91 0.04 6.17
CA GLY A 87 -9.52 0.41 5.83
C GLY A 87 -9.45 1.61 4.88
N PHE A 88 -8.24 2.03 4.56
CA PHE A 88 -7.99 2.96 3.44
C PHE A 88 -8.00 2.24 2.09
N LEU A 89 -7.58 0.97 2.07
CA LEU A 89 -7.50 0.12 0.89
C LEU A 89 -8.68 -0.85 0.82
N ALA A 90 -8.92 -1.63 1.88
CA ALA A 90 -10.09 -2.50 2.02
C ALA A 90 -11.30 -1.65 2.43
N THR A 91 -12.12 -1.31 1.44
CA THR A 91 -13.19 -0.29 1.60
C THR A 91 -14.59 -0.86 1.62
N TYR A 92 -14.74 -2.18 1.58
CA TYR A 92 -15.99 -2.91 1.81
C TYR A 92 -15.89 -3.63 3.15
N THR A 93 -17.06 -3.89 3.75
CA THR A 93 -17.18 -4.69 4.95
C THR A 93 -17.84 -6.04 4.61
N ASP A 94 -17.93 -6.93 5.58
CA ASP A 94 -18.67 -8.20 5.47
C ASP A 94 -20.17 -8.03 5.17
N GLU A 95 -20.69 -6.82 5.33
CA GLU A 95 -22.07 -6.43 4.98
C GLU A 95 -22.26 -6.13 3.47
N ILE A 96 -21.23 -6.32 2.63
CA ILE A 96 -21.36 -6.11 1.19
C ILE A 96 -22.55 -6.90 0.64
N SER A 97 -23.47 -6.21 -0.04
CA SER A 97 -24.63 -6.87 -0.63
C SER A 97 -24.26 -7.69 -1.87
N GLU A 98 -25.07 -8.66 -2.22
CA GLU A 98 -24.89 -9.48 -3.44
C GLU A 98 -24.85 -8.62 -4.72
N ALA A 99 -25.72 -7.61 -4.79
CA ALA A 99 -25.76 -6.69 -5.92
C ALA A 99 -24.48 -5.86 -6.06
N GLU A 100 -23.94 -5.36 -4.95
CA GLU A 100 -22.67 -4.62 -4.93
C GLU A 100 -21.50 -5.51 -5.38
N PHE A 101 -21.41 -6.72 -4.85
CA PHE A 101 -20.38 -7.67 -5.24
C PHE A 101 -20.46 -7.99 -6.74
N LEU A 102 -21.63 -8.32 -7.26
CA LEU A 102 -21.83 -8.60 -8.68
C LEU A 102 -21.49 -7.39 -9.56
N SER A 103 -21.88 -6.19 -9.19
CA SER A 103 -21.51 -4.96 -9.90
C SER A 103 -19.98 -4.75 -9.93
N LEU A 104 -19.27 -5.05 -8.83
CA LEU A 104 -17.82 -4.96 -8.79
C LEU A 104 -17.15 -5.94 -9.76
N VAL A 105 -17.58 -7.20 -9.79
CA VAL A 105 -16.93 -8.22 -10.61
C VAL A 105 -17.34 -8.14 -12.09
N ARG A 106 -18.55 -7.70 -12.40
CA ARG A 106 -19.06 -7.52 -13.77
C ARG A 106 -18.54 -6.27 -14.48
N GLY A 107 -17.97 -5.31 -13.76
CA GLY A 107 -17.37 -4.12 -14.34
C GLY A 107 -18.20 -2.85 -14.21
N GLU A 108 -19.33 -2.86 -13.53
CA GLU A 108 -20.14 -1.67 -13.20
C GLU A 108 -19.51 -0.86 -12.07
N ARG A 109 -18.25 -0.44 -12.27
CA ARG A 109 -17.36 0.07 -11.24
C ARG A 109 -16.48 1.22 -11.74
N ARG A 110 -15.89 1.97 -10.81
CA ARG A 110 -14.80 2.90 -11.11
C ARG A 110 -13.46 2.22 -10.85
N VAL A 111 -12.51 2.47 -11.71
CA VAL A 111 -11.10 2.10 -11.49
C VAL A 111 -10.39 3.30 -10.90
N LEU A 112 -9.69 3.08 -9.80
CA LEU A 112 -8.87 4.07 -9.10
C LEU A 112 -7.42 3.59 -9.14
N GLU A 113 -6.62 4.21 -9.96
CA GLU A 113 -5.21 3.93 -10.04
C GLU A 113 -4.47 4.47 -8.81
N ARG A 114 -3.56 3.67 -8.29
CA ARG A 114 -2.68 4.01 -7.18
C ARG A 114 -1.24 3.85 -7.63
N ALA A 115 -0.50 4.94 -7.51
CA ALA A 115 0.91 4.95 -7.82
C ALA A 115 1.69 4.03 -6.86
N LEU A 116 2.81 3.52 -7.36
CA LEU A 116 3.77 2.72 -6.61
C LEU A 116 5.07 3.51 -6.44
N LEU A 117 5.83 3.15 -5.42
CA LEU A 117 7.26 3.40 -5.36
C LEU A 117 8.00 2.13 -5.73
N GLU A 118 9.09 2.29 -6.45
CA GLU A 118 10.05 1.22 -6.76
C GLU A 118 11.39 1.57 -6.12
N VAL A 119 12.05 0.59 -5.54
CA VAL A 119 13.45 0.69 -5.14
C VAL A 119 14.27 -0.41 -5.79
N VAL A 120 15.42 -0.04 -6.33
CA VAL A 120 16.38 -0.98 -6.91
C VAL A 120 17.59 -1.09 -5.99
N TYR A 121 17.89 -2.32 -5.55
CA TYR A 121 19.04 -2.65 -4.74
C TYR A 121 19.67 -3.96 -5.20
N ASN A 122 20.97 -3.94 -5.47
CA ASN A 122 21.72 -5.09 -6.00
C ASN A 122 21.02 -5.79 -7.20
N GLY A 123 20.51 -5.00 -8.13
CA GLY A 123 19.82 -5.46 -9.34
C GLY A 123 18.43 -6.05 -9.10
N ARG A 124 17.94 -6.07 -7.85
CA ARG A 124 16.57 -6.51 -7.53
C ARG A 124 15.66 -5.30 -7.37
N ARG A 125 14.44 -5.44 -7.86
CA ARG A 125 13.37 -4.44 -7.76
C ARG A 125 12.39 -4.84 -6.68
N TYR A 126 12.00 -3.86 -5.85
CA TYR A 126 10.98 -4.02 -4.84
C TYR A 126 9.97 -2.89 -5.01
N LEU A 127 8.68 -3.24 -4.93
CA LEU A 127 7.57 -2.31 -5.07
C LEU A 127 6.92 -2.05 -3.71
N ALA A 128 6.44 -0.83 -3.52
CA ALA A 128 5.63 -0.45 -2.38
C ALA A 128 4.43 0.38 -2.82
N LEU A 129 3.26 0.05 -2.30
CA LEU A 129 2.03 0.81 -2.50
C LEU A 129 1.91 1.95 -1.48
N ASN A 130 2.35 1.71 -0.24
CA ASN A 130 2.39 2.74 0.80
C ASN A 130 3.75 3.41 0.89
N ASP A 131 4.77 2.69 1.31
CA ASP A 131 6.05 3.30 1.65
C ASP A 131 7.25 2.35 1.52
N LEU A 132 8.40 2.98 1.29
CA LEU A 132 9.73 2.40 1.44
C LEU A 132 10.38 3.03 2.67
N VAL A 133 10.80 2.22 3.62
CA VAL A 133 11.38 2.69 4.88
C VAL A 133 12.82 2.21 4.99
N PHE A 134 13.71 3.13 5.30
CA PHE A 134 15.10 2.87 5.67
C PHE A 134 15.20 3.09 7.18
N LYS A 135 15.38 2.04 7.96
CA LYS A 135 15.39 2.12 9.41
C LYS A 135 16.65 1.48 9.98
N ASP A 136 17.33 2.18 10.90
CA ASP A 136 18.49 1.60 11.60
C ASP A 136 18.09 0.28 12.27
N VAL A 137 18.93 -0.74 12.12
CA VAL A 137 18.67 -2.08 12.70
C VAL A 137 19.17 -2.21 14.15
N ARG A 138 19.98 -1.25 14.61
CA ARG A 138 20.54 -1.23 15.96
C ARG A 138 19.64 -0.41 16.88
N LEU A 139 19.53 -0.82 18.13
CA LEU A 139 18.70 -0.12 19.13
C LEU A 139 19.31 1.23 19.56
N ASP A 140 20.63 1.34 19.51
CA ASP A 140 21.44 2.49 19.93
C ASP A 140 22.15 3.17 18.75
N GLY A 141 21.77 2.81 17.53
CA GLY A 141 22.43 3.24 16.31
C GLY A 141 21.76 4.43 15.66
N ILE A 142 22.58 5.22 14.99
CA ILE A 142 22.15 6.31 14.11
C ILE A 142 22.69 6.01 12.72
N SER A 143 21.80 5.81 11.78
CA SER A 143 22.19 5.72 10.37
C SER A 143 22.29 7.11 9.75
N LYS A 144 23.26 7.26 8.84
CA LYS A 144 23.42 8.48 8.04
C LYS A 144 23.19 8.14 6.58
N PHE A 145 22.37 8.94 5.91
CA PHE A 145 22.00 8.78 4.53
C PHE A 145 22.30 10.07 3.75
N ALA A 146 23.13 9.99 2.71
CA ALA A 146 23.26 11.06 1.74
C ALA A 146 22.19 10.87 0.67
N ILE A 147 21.42 11.92 0.41
CA ILE A 147 20.28 11.91 -0.52
C ILE A 147 20.61 12.77 -1.72
N PHE A 148 20.34 12.24 -2.90
CA PHE A 148 20.46 12.92 -4.17
C PHE A 148 19.12 12.83 -4.91
N ALA A 149 18.66 13.92 -5.50
CA ALA A 149 17.52 13.96 -6.42
C ALA A 149 18.02 14.43 -7.78
N ASP A 150 17.73 13.66 -8.82
CA ASP A 150 18.15 13.95 -10.20
C ASP A 150 19.66 14.24 -10.33
N LYS A 151 20.46 13.52 -9.55
CA LYS A 151 21.92 13.64 -9.39
C LYS A 151 22.40 14.86 -8.59
N GLU A 152 21.51 15.72 -8.14
CA GLU A 152 21.83 16.85 -7.27
C GLU A 152 21.84 16.39 -5.81
N PHE A 153 22.89 16.74 -5.05
CA PHE A 153 22.97 16.48 -3.62
C PHE A 153 21.97 17.35 -2.86
N ILE A 154 21.11 16.74 -2.07
CA ILE A 154 20.11 17.44 -1.26
C ILE A 154 20.63 17.68 0.16
N ALA A 155 20.93 16.62 0.88
CA ALA A 155 21.38 16.68 2.27
C ALA A 155 21.90 15.33 2.74
N THR A 156 22.60 15.35 3.89
CA THR A 156 22.85 14.14 4.68
C THR A 156 21.93 14.15 5.90
N TYR A 157 21.08 13.14 6.00
CA TYR A 157 20.19 12.92 7.14
C TYR A 157 20.83 11.95 8.13
N ALA A 158 20.77 12.30 9.42
CA ALA A 158 21.14 11.43 10.53
C ALA A 158 19.92 11.26 11.43
N GLY A 159 19.57 10.05 11.78
CA GLY A 159 18.42 9.73 12.63
C GLY A 159 18.06 8.26 12.58
N ASP A 160 16.86 7.90 13.08
CA ASP A 160 16.39 6.52 13.13
C ASP A 160 16.08 5.97 11.73
N GLY A 161 15.83 6.84 10.75
CA GLY A 161 15.58 6.42 9.38
C GLY A 161 14.94 7.46 8.48
N LEU A 162 14.51 6.99 7.31
CA LEU A 162 13.80 7.76 6.29
C LEU A 162 12.61 6.96 5.77
N ILE A 163 11.52 7.66 5.48
CA ILE A 163 10.32 7.11 4.81
C ILE A 163 10.18 7.79 3.46
N PHE A 164 10.02 6.99 2.41
CA PHE A 164 9.55 7.46 1.10
C PHE A 164 8.14 6.94 0.91
N SER A 165 7.18 7.85 0.80
CA SER A 165 5.75 7.51 0.82
C SER A 165 5.06 7.92 -0.47
N THR A 166 4.27 7.01 -1.03
CA THR A 166 3.31 7.34 -2.09
C THR A 166 2.19 8.23 -1.54
N PRO A 167 1.36 8.84 -2.39
CA PRO A 167 0.13 9.49 -1.93
C PRO A 167 -0.80 8.56 -1.16
N THR A 168 -0.87 7.28 -1.54
CA THR A 168 -1.66 6.26 -0.82
C THR A 168 -1.11 6.02 0.57
N GLY A 169 0.21 5.87 0.71
CA GLY A 169 0.91 5.63 1.98
C GLY A 169 1.02 6.87 2.88
N SER A 170 0.67 8.06 2.36
CA SER A 170 0.77 9.29 3.15
C SER A 170 -0.07 9.27 4.43
N THR A 171 -1.06 8.40 4.52
CA THR A 171 -1.90 8.15 5.69
C THR A 171 -1.45 6.94 6.53
N ALA A 172 -0.33 6.28 6.16
CA ALA A 172 0.26 5.15 6.87
C ALA A 172 1.43 5.62 7.77
N TYR A 173 2.58 4.99 7.71
CA TYR A 173 3.72 5.32 8.58
C TYR A 173 4.24 6.75 8.38
N ASN A 174 4.15 7.28 7.17
CA ASN A 174 4.44 8.69 6.88
C ASN A 174 3.68 9.66 7.80
N LEU A 175 2.37 9.42 8.03
CA LEU A 175 1.56 10.26 8.92
C LEU A 175 2.07 10.21 10.37
N SER A 176 2.40 9.02 10.86
CA SER A 176 2.94 8.84 12.22
C SER A 176 4.30 9.52 12.42
N ALA A 177 5.09 9.64 11.35
CA ALA A 177 6.36 10.35 11.34
C ALA A 177 6.21 11.88 11.14
N GLY A 178 4.99 12.40 11.12
CA GLY A 178 4.72 13.83 10.92
C GLY A 178 4.77 14.30 9.46
N GLY A 179 4.74 13.38 8.52
CA GLY A 179 4.68 13.69 7.09
C GLY A 179 3.31 14.21 6.65
N PRO A 180 3.22 14.90 5.50
CA PRO A 180 1.98 15.48 5.00
C PRO A 180 1.02 14.39 4.48
N ILE A 181 -0.30 14.67 4.58
CA ILE A 181 -1.32 13.90 3.89
C ILE A 181 -1.36 14.36 2.43
N ILE A 182 -1.24 13.42 1.51
CA ILE A 182 -1.25 13.68 0.08
C ILE A 182 -2.51 13.06 -0.52
N HIS A 183 -3.24 13.83 -1.32
CA HIS A 183 -4.40 13.29 -2.02
C HIS A 183 -3.98 12.13 -2.94
N PRO A 184 -4.68 10.99 -2.95
CA PRO A 184 -4.27 9.77 -3.67
C PRO A 184 -4.11 9.92 -5.19
N LYS A 185 -4.58 11.00 -5.79
CA LYS A 185 -4.39 11.36 -7.20
C LYS A 185 -3.17 12.27 -7.41
N GLY A 186 -2.45 12.65 -6.36
CA GLY A 186 -1.24 13.46 -6.47
C GLY A 186 -0.17 12.73 -7.28
N ARG A 187 0.47 13.43 -8.21
CA ARG A 187 1.61 12.93 -8.98
C ARG A 187 2.92 13.31 -8.31
N VAL A 188 3.04 12.95 -7.05
CA VAL A 188 4.16 13.27 -6.16
C VAL A 188 4.41 12.13 -5.19
N PHE A 189 5.55 12.14 -4.52
CA PHE A 189 5.82 11.31 -3.35
C PHE A 189 6.54 12.12 -2.28
N ALA A 190 6.43 11.69 -1.03
CA ALA A 190 7.06 12.36 0.10
C ALA A 190 8.30 11.60 0.58
N MET A 191 9.30 12.34 1.02
CA MET A 191 10.37 11.84 1.89
C MET A 191 10.18 12.47 3.27
N THR A 192 10.07 11.64 4.29
CA THR A 192 9.89 12.06 5.69
C THR A 192 10.95 11.43 6.57
N PRO A 193 11.80 12.21 7.24
CA PRO A 193 12.78 11.69 8.20
C PRO A 193 12.11 11.15 9.46
N ILE A 194 12.70 10.11 10.05
CA ILE A 194 12.28 9.52 11.32
C ILE A 194 13.26 9.95 12.39
N CYS A 195 12.78 10.63 13.45
CA CYS A 195 13.58 11.12 14.59
C CYS A 195 14.93 11.73 14.15
N PRO A 196 14.94 12.70 13.26
CA PRO A 196 16.19 13.26 12.75
C PRO A 196 16.90 14.10 13.80
N HIS A 197 18.23 14.07 13.79
CA HIS A 197 19.09 14.79 14.72
C HIS A 197 19.39 16.23 14.29
N THR A 198 18.51 16.86 13.53
CA THR A 198 18.62 18.25 13.09
C THR A 198 17.35 19.03 13.41
N LEU A 199 17.52 20.28 13.87
CA LEU A 199 16.40 21.12 14.32
C LEU A 199 15.48 21.60 13.19
N SER A 200 15.96 21.62 11.96
CA SER A 200 15.25 22.21 10.80
C SER A 200 14.64 21.18 9.85
N ASN A 201 14.44 19.97 10.30
CA ASN A 201 14.00 18.88 9.45
C ASN A 201 12.54 19.02 9.03
N ARG A 202 12.30 18.87 7.74
CA ARG A 202 10.94 18.87 7.14
C ARG A 202 10.84 17.76 6.11
N SER A 203 9.63 17.26 5.90
CA SER A 203 9.33 16.38 4.77
C SER A 203 9.54 17.14 3.46
N LEU A 204 10.13 16.47 2.48
CA LEU A 204 10.25 16.96 1.12
C LEU A 204 9.25 16.25 0.22
N ILE A 205 8.66 16.99 -0.70
CA ILE A 205 7.77 16.46 -1.72
C ILE A 205 8.50 16.51 -3.05
N TYR A 206 8.54 15.38 -3.73
CA TYR A 206 9.12 15.22 -5.07
C TYR A 206 8.01 15.02 -6.10
N ASP A 207 8.23 15.46 -7.32
CA ASP A 207 7.33 15.14 -8.42
C ASP A 207 7.47 13.67 -8.84
N TYR A 208 6.50 13.20 -9.63
CA TYR A 208 6.43 11.83 -10.12
C TYR A 208 7.67 11.38 -10.90
N GLY A 209 8.37 12.30 -11.61
CA GLY A 209 9.53 12.01 -12.46
C GLY A 209 10.84 11.93 -11.71
N ALA A 210 10.91 12.39 -10.47
CA ALA A 210 12.13 12.48 -9.71
C ALA A 210 12.81 11.11 -9.51
N GLN A 211 14.14 11.09 -9.69
CA GLN A 211 15.01 9.93 -9.44
C GLN A 211 15.81 10.18 -8.16
N ILE A 212 15.53 9.41 -7.12
CA ILE A 212 16.20 9.58 -5.83
C ILE A 212 17.27 8.50 -5.68
N LYS A 213 18.49 8.92 -5.37
CA LYS A 213 19.57 8.03 -4.94
C LYS A 213 19.81 8.24 -3.44
N ILE A 214 19.89 7.14 -2.71
CA ILE A 214 20.25 7.14 -1.29
C ILE A 214 21.57 6.38 -1.14
N GLU A 215 22.52 6.98 -0.45
CA GLU A 215 23.77 6.34 -0.05
C GLU A 215 23.80 6.16 1.46
N CYS A 216 24.04 4.95 1.92
CA CYS A 216 24.27 4.67 3.34
C CYS A 216 25.67 5.10 3.71
N VAL A 217 25.82 6.28 4.32
CA VAL A 217 27.12 6.88 4.70
C VAL A 217 27.68 6.18 5.93
N SER A 218 26.84 5.84 6.89
CA SER A 218 27.24 5.08 8.09
C SER A 218 26.05 4.34 8.69
N GLY A 219 26.35 3.28 9.43
CA GLY A 219 25.33 2.45 10.08
C GLY A 219 24.93 1.24 9.23
N GLU A 220 23.91 0.56 9.71
CA GLU A 220 23.26 -0.57 9.06
C GLU A 220 21.76 -0.36 9.09
N SER A 221 21.09 -0.44 7.94
CA SER A 221 19.67 -0.11 7.83
C SER A 221 18.88 -1.19 7.14
N ALA A 222 17.73 -1.55 7.71
CA ALA A 222 16.75 -2.36 7.03
C ALA A 222 16.06 -1.53 5.96
N LEU A 223 15.99 -2.08 4.74
CA LEU A 223 15.07 -1.63 3.70
C LEU A 223 13.76 -2.41 3.85
N ILE A 224 12.69 -1.67 4.04
CA ILE A 224 11.36 -2.21 4.30
C ILE A 224 10.41 -1.66 3.21
N ALA A 225 9.68 -2.54 2.55
CA ALA A 225 8.64 -2.19 1.58
C ALA A 225 7.28 -2.64 2.12
N ASP A 226 6.34 -1.72 2.27
CA ASP A 226 4.99 -1.99 2.80
C ASP A 226 5.00 -2.84 4.08
N GLY A 227 5.90 -2.49 5.02
CA GLY A 227 6.03 -3.19 6.30
C GLY A 227 6.84 -4.50 6.26
N LYS A 228 7.31 -4.96 5.09
CA LYS A 228 8.11 -6.17 4.96
C LYS A 228 9.58 -5.83 4.73
N LYS A 229 10.49 -6.32 5.59
CA LYS A 229 11.93 -6.21 5.37
C LYS A 229 12.32 -6.99 4.09
N VAL A 230 12.92 -6.29 3.13
CA VAL A 230 13.31 -6.85 1.83
C VAL A 230 14.81 -6.91 1.64
N ALA A 231 15.57 -6.06 2.33
CA ALA A 231 17.03 -6.04 2.28
C ALA A 231 17.63 -5.40 3.54
N THR A 232 18.94 -5.43 3.62
CA THR A 232 19.73 -4.67 4.59
C THR A 232 20.81 -3.90 3.84
N LEU A 233 20.90 -2.60 4.10
CA LEU A 233 21.93 -1.72 3.59
C LEU A 233 23.03 -1.57 4.63
N THR A 234 24.28 -1.72 4.19
CA THR A 234 25.47 -1.45 4.99
C THR A 234 26.15 -0.18 4.49
N GLN A 235 27.10 0.33 5.24
CA GLN A 235 27.92 1.48 4.83
C GLN A 235 28.49 1.28 3.44
N GLY A 236 28.38 2.31 2.58
CA GLY A 236 28.79 2.30 1.18
C GLY A 236 27.74 1.73 0.22
N SER A 237 26.65 1.13 0.71
CA SER A 237 25.53 0.69 -0.13
C SER A 237 24.77 1.89 -0.70
N SER A 238 24.25 1.75 -1.91
CA SER A 238 23.34 2.72 -2.49
C SER A 238 22.11 2.05 -3.09
N VAL A 239 21.00 2.79 -3.12
CA VAL A 239 19.73 2.38 -3.75
C VAL A 239 19.20 3.51 -4.60
N GLU A 240 18.40 3.15 -5.59
CA GLU A 240 17.68 4.10 -6.44
C GLU A 240 16.17 3.93 -6.20
N ILE A 241 15.47 5.04 -6.03
CA ILE A 241 14.02 5.09 -5.81
C ILE A 241 13.39 5.93 -6.91
N SER A 242 12.28 5.45 -7.44
CA SER A 242 11.47 6.17 -8.42
C SER A 242 10.00 5.75 -8.32
N MET A 243 9.14 6.46 -9.03
CA MET A 243 7.77 6.03 -9.26
C MET A 243 7.67 5.36 -10.63
N PRO A 244 7.41 4.05 -10.71
CA PRO A 244 7.26 3.37 -11.98
C PRO A 244 5.95 3.77 -12.66
N SER A 245 5.82 3.51 -13.97
CA SER A 245 4.61 3.84 -14.74
C SER A 245 3.42 2.92 -14.43
N ASN A 246 3.68 1.70 -13.95
CA ASN A 246 2.61 0.77 -13.57
C ASN A 246 1.96 1.22 -12.26
N THR A 247 0.67 0.93 -12.14
CA THR A 247 -0.17 1.31 -10.99
C THR A 247 -0.92 0.10 -10.46
N ILE A 248 -1.46 0.21 -9.25
CA ILE A 248 -2.44 -0.76 -8.75
C ILE A 248 -3.85 -0.23 -9.04
N ARG A 249 -4.66 -1.03 -9.72
CA ARG A 249 -6.03 -0.71 -10.09
C ARG A 249 -7.01 -1.18 -9.02
N PHE A 250 -7.38 -0.26 -8.11
CA PHE A 250 -8.47 -0.51 -7.17
C PHE A 250 -9.82 -0.30 -7.84
N VAL A 251 -10.73 -1.22 -7.62
CA VAL A 251 -12.10 -1.10 -8.12
C VAL A 251 -13.06 -0.74 -7.00
N ARG A 252 -13.93 0.24 -7.25
CA ARG A 252 -14.92 0.74 -6.28
C ARG A 252 -16.23 1.10 -6.96
N LEU A 253 -17.32 0.92 -6.27
CA LEU A 253 -18.63 1.44 -6.67
C LEU A 253 -18.67 2.97 -6.56
N ARG A 254 -19.66 3.59 -7.21
CA ARG A 254 -19.90 5.03 -7.07
C ARG A 254 -20.32 5.35 -5.62
N GLY A 255 -19.96 6.54 -5.14
CA GLY A 255 -20.35 6.99 -3.79
C GLY A 255 -19.26 6.90 -2.72
N HIS A 256 -18.19 6.10 -2.92
CA HIS A 256 -17.08 6.05 -1.96
C HIS A 256 -16.21 7.32 -2.03
N SER A 257 -16.19 8.11 -0.97
CA SER A 257 -15.40 9.34 -0.86
C SER A 257 -14.13 9.12 -0.05
N HIS A 258 -12.97 9.52 -0.62
CA HIS A 258 -11.70 9.51 0.10
C HIS A 258 -11.74 10.41 1.35
N PHE A 259 -12.36 11.59 1.25
CA PHE A 259 -12.48 12.50 2.38
C PHE A 259 -13.41 11.98 3.49
N ALA A 260 -14.41 11.17 3.14
CA ALA A 260 -15.24 10.50 4.16
C ALA A 260 -14.41 9.49 4.97
N ILE A 261 -13.55 8.71 4.29
CA ILE A 261 -12.63 7.80 4.96
C ILE A 261 -11.64 8.55 5.85
N LEU A 262 -11.05 9.65 5.37
CA LEU A 262 -10.14 10.49 6.16
C LEU A 262 -10.83 11.02 7.43
N ARG A 263 -12.02 11.60 7.30
CA ARG A 263 -12.78 12.09 8.46
C ARG A 263 -13.02 10.99 9.50
N SER A 264 -13.50 9.84 9.04
CA SER A 264 -13.77 8.71 9.93
C SER A 264 -12.52 8.16 10.62
N LYS A 265 -11.38 8.13 9.90
CA LYS A 265 -10.14 7.55 10.44
C LYS A 265 -9.35 8.51 11.33
N LEU A 266 -9.41 9.81 11.04
CA LEU A 266 -8.63 10.83 11.73
C LEU A 266 -9.46 11.63 12.75
N GLY A 267 -10.73 11.30 12.93
CA GLY A 267 -11.61 12.02 13.84
C GLY A 267 -11.87 13.47 13.40
N TRP A 268 -11.67 13.79 12.12
CA TRP A 268 -11.87 15.14 11.62
C TRP A 268 -13.35 15.51 11.61
N ALA A 269 -13.67 16.71 12.09
CA ALA A 269 -15.03 17.24 12.22
C ALA A 269 -15.92 16.49 13.25
N GLU A 270 -15.36 15.73 14.15
CA GLU A 270 -16.07 15.33 15.36
C GLU A 270 -16.10 16.51 16.32
N ASP A 271 -17.30 16.87 16.80
CA ASP A 271 -17.45 17.93 17.80
C ASP A 271 -16.78 17.46 19.11
N PRO A 272 -15.71 18.12 19.60
CA PRO A 272 -15.01 17.70 20.82
C PRO A 272 -15.94 17.58 22.03
N ARG A 273 -17.06 18.33 22.06
CA ARG A 273 -18.06 18.32 23.13
C ARG A 273 -18.87 17.03 23.23
N LYS A 274 -18.80 16.12 22.23
CA LYS A 274 -19.43 14.80 22.31
C LYS A 274 -18.74 13.85 23.30
N TYR A 275 -17.52 14.14 23.70
CA TYR A 275 -16.72 13.30 24.60
C TYR A 275 -16.70 13.81 26.05
N GLU A 276 -17.37 14.91 26.35
CA GLU A 276 -17.46 15.51 27.70
C GLU A 276 -18.69 15.02 28.49
N ARG A 277 -19.18 13.79 28.25
CA ARG A 277 -20.26 13.20 29.04
C ARG A 277 -19.84 11.89 29.72
#